data_28506f93a759e3ed3689a5c9429421d8
#
_entry.id   28506f93a759e3ed3689a5c9429421d8
#
_cell.length_a   1.000
_cell.length_b   1.000
_cell.length_c   1.000
_cell.angle_alpha   90.00
_cell.angle_beta   90.00
_cell.angle_gamma   90.00
#
_symmetry.space_group_name_H-M   'P 1'
#
loop_
_entity.id
_entity.type
_entity.pdbx_description
1 polymer ?
#
loop_
_entity_poly.entity_id
_entity_poly.type
_entity_poly.pdbx_seq_one_letter_code
_entity_poly.pdbx_strand_id
1 'polypeptide(L)'
;MDKQIKALEDLITTEYSNITGIAINKNGQNIYEAYFNGYTPDNTTHVMSVTKSILSALIGIAIDNTYIQSPDQKVVDFFPNYKPKRGEKTIQDVTIKNLLTMTAPYKYKSEPYTKVYSSPDWVQAALDLLGGRAGITGEFKYSTVGVQ
;
A
#
# COMPACT_ATOMS: atom_id res chain seq x y z
N MET A 1 -32.24 10.54 9.51
CA MET A 1 -31.20 10.45 8.46
C MET A 1 -30.96 11.82 7.86
N ASP A 2 -31.95 12.50 7.32
CA ASP A 2 -31.78 13.79 6.61
C ASP A 2 -31.14 14.90 7.46
N LYS A 3 -31.53 15.03 8.75
CA LYS A 3 -30.94 16.03 9.65
C LYS A 3 -29.45 15.76 9.94
N GLN A 4 -29.05 14.51 10.00
CA GLN A 4 -27.65 14.10 10.23
C GLN A 4 -26.81 14.31 8.97
N ILE A 5 -27.37 14.01 7.79
CA ILE A 5 -26.72 14.24 6.50
C ILE A 5 -26.49 15.75 6.31
N LYS A 6 -27.53 16.58 6.55
CA LYS A 6 -27.38 18.03 6.43
C LYS A 6 -26.30 18.58 7.39
N ALA A 7 -26.27 18.11 8.62
CA ALA A 7 -25.23 18.52 9.57
C ALA A 7 -23.82 18.11 9.11
N LEU A 8 -23.67 16.94 8.47
CA LEU A 8 -22.41 16.49 7.86
C LEU A 8 -22.00 17.40 6.70
N GLU A 9 -22.91 17.73 5.80
CA GLU A 9 -22.65 18.60 4.66
C GLU A 9 -22.24 20.01 5.11
N ASP A 10 -22.97 20.57 6.10
CA ASP A 10 -22.65 21.87 6.72
C ASP A 10 -21.24 21.87 7.32
N LEU A 11 -20.89 20.79 8.05
CA LEU A 11 -19.56 20.63 8.65
C LEU A 11 -18.45 20.54 7.59
N ILE A 12 -18.68 19.77 6.52
CA ILE A 12 -17.72 19.67 5.40
C ILE A 12 -17.47 21.02 4.75
N THR A 13 -18.54 21.74 4.45
CA THR A 13 -18.43 23.02 3.76
C THR A 13 -17.81 24.12 4.61
N THR A 14 -17.96 24.07 5.93
CA THR A 14 -17.45 25.10 6.85
C THR A 14 -16.07 24.80 7.42
N GLU A 15 -15.79 23.54 7.75
CA GLU A 15 -14.57 23.19 8.50
C GLU A 15 -13.62 22.26 7.71
N TYR A 16 -14.15 21.48 6.76
CA TYR A 16 -13.36 20.48 6.02
C TYR A 16 -13.39 20.72 4.51
N SER A 17 -13.06 21.95 4.11
CA SER A 17 -13.10 22.37 2.70
C SER A 17 -12.18 21.60 1.73
N ASN A 18 -11.29 20.76 2.25
CA ASN A 18 -10.43 19.85 1.47
C ASN A 18 -11.12 18.53 1.09
N ILE A 19 -12.30 18.22 1.63
CA ILE A 19 -13.09 17.06 1.24
C ILE A 19 -13.76 17.33 -0.10
N THR A 20 -13.53 16.44 -1.06
CA THR A 20 -14.05 16.58 -2.44
C THR A 20 -15.22 15.66 -2.73
N GLY A 21 -15.39 14.59 -1.97
CA GLY A 21 -16.50 13.66 -2.11
C GLY A 21 -16.63 12.72 -0.93
N ILE A 22 -17.84 12.24 -0.69
CA ILE A 22 -18.16 11.22 0.29
C ILE A 22 -19.08 10.19 -0.34
N ALA A 23 -18.79 8.92 -0.13
CA ALA A 23 -19.68 7.81 -0.40
C ALA A 23 -19.84 6.96 0.86
N ILE A 24 -21.07 6.66 1.26
CA ILE A 24 -21.37 5.82 2.41
C ILE A 24 -22.08 4.56 1.93
N ASN A 25 -21.43 3.43 2.18
CA ASN A 25 -21.98 2.11 1.87
C ASN A 25 -22.39 1.39 3.16
N LYS A 26 -23.56 0.77 3.15
CA LYS A 26 -24.04 -0.06 4.25
C LYS A 26 -24.65 -1.34 3.68
N ASN A 27 -24.18 -2.50 4.14
CA ASN A 27 -24.66 -3.81 3.68
C ASN A 27 -24.63 -3.97 2.14
N GLY A 28 -23.58 -3.48 1.49
CA GLY A 28 -23.43 -3.54 0.03
C GLY A 28 -24.22 -2.51 -0.76
N GLN A 29 -24.99 -1.63 -0.10
CA GLN A 29 -25.76 -0.58 -0.75
C GLN A 29 -25.14 0.79 -0.53
N ASN A 30 -25.02 1.59 -1.58
CA ASN A 30 -24.69 3.01 -1.45
C ASN A 30 -25.91 3.74 -0.89
N ILE A 31 -25.81 4.24 0.35
CA ILE A 31 -26.89 4.93 1.06
C ILE A 31 -26.77 6.46 1.04
N TYR A 32 -25.60 6.96 0.67
CA TYR A 32 -25.32 8.38 0.51
C TYR A 32 -24.10 8.59 -0.38
N GLU A 33 -24.20 9.58 -1.26
CA GLU A 33 -23.10 10.03 -2.10
C GLU A 33 -23.25 11.53 -2.36
N ALA A 34 -22.20 12.29 -2.11
CA ALA A 34 -22.17 13.73 -2.38
C ALA A 34 -20.75 14.18 -2.74
N TYR A 35 -20.68 15.26 -3.51
CA TYR A 35 -19.44 15.86 -3.99
C TYR A 35 -19.41 17.34 -3.61
N PHE A 36 -18.21 17.86 -3.30
CA PHE A 36 -18.01 19.19 -2.75
C PHE A 36 -16.92 19.93 -3.53
N ASN A 37 -16.83 21.25 -3.33
CA ASN A 37 -15.78 22.10 -3.89
C ASN A 37 -15.67 22.02 -5.43
N GLY A 38 -16.81 21.93 -6.12
CA GLY A 38 -16.87 21.83 -7.58
C GLY A 38 -16.52 20.46 -8.16
N TYR A 39 -16.32 19.45 -7.32
CA TYR A 39 -16.14 18.07 -7.77
C TYR A 39 -17.47 17.41 -8.11
N THR A 40 -17.39 16.44 -9.01
CA THR A 40 -18.53 15.63 -9.51
C THR A 40 -18.10 14.15 -9.49
N PRO A 41 -19.02 13.20 -9.73
CA PRO A 41 -18.67 11.78 -9.86
C PRO A 41 -17.60 11.49 -10.91
N ASP A 42 -17.49 12.33 -11.94
CA ASP A 42 -16.59 12.12 -13.08
C ASP A 42 -15.16 12.64 -12.82
N ASN A 43 -14.94 13.35 -11.71
CA ASN A 43 -13.62 13.83 -11.38
C ASN A 43 -12.75 12.72 -10.79
N THR A 44 -11.51 12.66 -11.24
CA THR A 44 -10.49 11.77 -10.69
C THR A 44 -9.68 12.48 -9.61
N THR A 45 -9.39 11.75 -8.52
CA THR A 45 -8.59 12.26 -7.41
C THR A 45 -7.45 11.28 -7.13
N HIS A 46 -6.27 11.82 -6.84
CA HIS A 46 -5.12 11.02 -6.47
C HIS A 46 -5.32 10.42 -5.06
N VAL A 47 -5.47 9.11 -4.99
CA VAL A 47 -5.78 8.39 -3.73
C VAL A 47 -4.56 8.07 -2.87
N MET A 48 -3.36 8.41 -3.33
CA MET A 48 -2.11 8.22 -2.58
C MET A 48 -2.00 6.80 -2.01
N SER A 49 -1.74 6.65 -0.73
CA SER A 49 -1.52 5.36 -0.05
C SER A 49 -2.76 4.48 0.12
N VAL A 50 -3.96 4.95 -0.21
CA VAL A 50 -5.15 4.08 -0.33
C VAL A 50 -4.92 2.97 -1.36
N THR A 51 -4.08 3.23 -2.37
CA THR A 51 -3.59 2.23 -3.34
C THR A 51 -3.06 0.96 -2.65
N LYS A 52 -2.44 1.07 -1.48
CA LYS A 52 -1.90 -0.08 -0.74
C LYS A 52 -3.01 -1.03 -0.24
N SER A 53 -4.18 -0.48 0.12
CA SER A 53 -5.34 -1.29 0.50
C SER A 53 -5.92 -2.04 -0.70
N ILE A 54 -5.93 -1.42 -1.88
CA ILE A 54 -6.33 -2.07 -3.13
C ILE A 54 -5.34 -3.19 -3.47
N LEU A 55 -4.04 -2.93 -3.35
CA LEU A 55 -3.01 -3.94 -3.58
C LEU A 55 -3.17 -5.14 -2.63
N SER A 56 -3.46 -4.90 -1.35
CA SER A 56 -3.72 -5.98 -0.38
C SER A 56 -4.89 -6.86 -0.81
N ALA A 57 -5.99 -6.26 -1.30
CA ALA A 57 -7.12 -7.00 -1.85
C ALA A 57 -6.74 -7.81 -3.10
N LEU A 58 -5.93 -7.22 -4.00
CA LEU A 58 -5.45 -7.93 -5.20
C LEU A 58 -4.55 -9.12 -4.84
N ILE A 59 -3.72 -9.01 -3.81
CA ILE A 59 -2.93 -10.15 -3.30
C ILE A 59 -3.86 -11.24 -2.77
N GLY A 60 -4.93 -10.89 -2.04
CA GLY A 60 -5.95 -11.85 -1.62
C GLY A 60 -6.57 -12.59 -2.80
N ILE A 61 -6.97 -11.87 -3.85
CA ILE A 61 -7.51 -12.46 -5.09
C ILE A 61 -6.48 -13.36 -5.77
N ALA A 62 -5.20 -12.97 -5.78
CA ALA A 62 -4.14 -13.78 -6.36
C ALA A 62 -3.92 -15.10 -5.58
N ILE A 63 -4.11 -15.08 -4.27
CA ILE A 63 -4.07 -16.29 -3.43
C ILE A 63 -5.28 -17.19 -3.73
N ASP A 64 -6.48 -16.64 -3.77
CA ASP A 64 -7.71 -17.39 -4.08
C ASP A 64 -7.64 -18.06 -5.46
N ASN A 65 -6.98 -17.41 -6.42
CA ASN A 65 -6.76 -17.95 -7.77
C ASN A 65 -5.45 -18.77 -7.90
N THR A 66 -4.79 -19.11 -6.80
CA THR A 66 -3.57 -19.94 -6.77
C THR A 66 -2.34 -19.40 -7.49
N TYR A 67 -2.32 -18.10 -7.84
CA TYR A 67 -1.12 -17.42 -8.37
C TYR A 67 -0.07 -17.18 -7.27
N ILE A 68 -0.52 -17.02 -6.04
CA ILE A 68 0.29 -16.93 -4.83
C ILE A 68 -0.17 -18.04 -3.89
N GLN A 69 0.76 -18.79 -3.31
CA GLN A 69 0.43 -19.93 -2.46
C GLN A 69 -0.16 -19.49 -1.11
N SER A 70 0.44 -18.47 -0.50
CA SER A 70 0.00 -17.89 0.77
C SER A 70 0.71 -16.57 1.03
N PRO A 71 0.25 -15.76 2.01
CA PRO A 71 1.00 -14.58 2.44
C PRO A 71 2.40 -14.89 3.00
N ASP A 72 2.64 -16.12 3.44
CA ASP A 72 3.94 -16.56 3.98
C ASP A 72 4.93 -17.01 2.89
N GLN A 73 4.52 -16.98 1.61
CA GLN A 73 5.42 -17.25 0.49
C GLN A 73 6.54 -16.21 0.44
N LYS A 74 7.76 -16.68 0.12
CA LYS A 74 8.96 -15.83 0.09
C LYS A 74 8.92 -14.88 -1.11
N VAL A 75 9.32 -13.64 -0.88
CA VAL A 75 9.40 -12.63 -1.95
C VAL A 75 10.37 -13.08 -3.06
N VAL A 76 11.49 -13.66 -2.69
CA VAL A 76 12.51 -14.11 -3.65
C VAL A 76 12.06 -15.23 -4.57
N ASP A 77 11.02 -15.99 -4.22
CA ASP A 77 10.47 -17.05 -5.08
C ASP A 77 9.90 -16.49 -6.41
N PHE A 78 9.46 -15.25 -6.40
CA PHE A 78 8.96 -14.55 -7.60
C PHE A 78 10.08 -13.96 -8.47
N PHE A 79 11.32 -13.95 -7.96
CA PHE A 79 12.47 -13.36 -8.62
C PHE A 79 13.65 -14.35 -8.70
N PRO A 80 13.52 -15.46 -9.43
CA PRO A 80 14.52 -16.54 -9.45
C PRO A 80 15.90 -16.09 -9.96
N ASN A 81 15.94 -15.02 -10.73
CA ASN A 81 17.19 -14.45 -11.27
C ASN A 81 17.83 -13.41 -10.35
N TYR A 82 17.13 -12.99 -9.28
CA TYR A 82 17.67 -12.00 -8.35
C TYR A 82 18.83 -12.59 -7.54
N LYS A 83 19.94 -11.86 -7.51
CA LYS A 83 21.13 -12.25 -6.73
C LYS A 83 21.36 -11.21 -5.63
N PRO A 84 21.10 -11.58 -4.36
CA PRO A 84 21.39 -10.71 -3.23
C PRO A 84 22.87 -10.31 -3.19
N LYS A 85 23.16 -9.11 -2.70
CA LYS A 85 24.55 -8.67 -2.47
C LYS A 85 25.26 -9.62 -1.50
N ARG A 86 26.57 -9.77 -1.68
CA ARG A 86 27.40 -10.65 -0.84
C ARG A 86 27.17 -10.38 0.65
N GLY A 87 26.85 -11.43 1.39
CA GLY A 87 26.59 -11.36 2.83
C GLY A 87 25.14 -11.02 3.21
N GLU A 88 24.28 -10.69 2.25
CA GLU A 88 22.85 -10.52 2.50
C GLU A 88 22.14 -11.88 2.53
N LYS A 89 21.60 -12.24 3.67
CA LYS A 89 20.87 -13.50 3.86
C LYS A 89 19.39 -13.27 4.25
N THR A 90 19.10 -12.17 4.91
CA THR A 90 17.77 -11.90 5.48
C THR A 90 16.68 -11.81 4.43
N ILE A 91 16.97 -11.31 3.22
CA ILE A 91 15.99 -11.22 2.14
C ILE A 91 15.42 -12.60 1.75
N GLN A 92 16.20 -13.68 1.97
CA GLN A 92 15.74 -15.06 1.69
C GLN A 92 14.55 -15.48 2.57
N ASP A 93 14.32 -14.78 3.67
CA ASP A 93 13.28 -15.07 4.63
C ASP A 93 12.13 -14.06 4.62
N VAL A 94 12.26 -12.98 3.85
CA VAL A 94 11.19 -11.98 3.71
C VAL A 94 10.01 -12.57 2.95
N THR A 95 8.81 -12.43 3.52
CA THR A 95 7.56 -12.95 2.95
C THR A 95 6.69 -11.80 2.41
N ILE A 96 5.70 -12.15 1.59
CA ILE A 96 4.65 -11.22 1.16
C ILE A 96 3.97 -10.59 2.37
N LYS A 97 3.72 -11.38 3.43
CA LYS A 97 3.14 -10.89 4.69
C LYS A 97 3.98 -9.79 5.32
N ASN A 98 5.31 -9.93 5.35
CA ASN A 98 6.18 -8.89 5.89
C ASN A 98 6.04 -7.57 5.11
N LEU A 99 5.88 -7.62 3.78
CA LEU A 99 5.65 -6.43 2.96
C LEU A 99 4.28 -5.83 3.24
N LEU A 100 3.21 -6.62 3.22
CA LEU A 100 1.83 -6.17 3.45
C LEU A 100 1.63 -5.57 4.83
N THR A 101 2.25 -6.14 5.86
CA THR A 101 2.17 -5.64 7.24
C THR A 101 3.20 -4.59 7.58
N MET A 102 4.06 -4.21 6.61
CA MET A 102 5.15 -3.26 6.80
C MET A 102 6.13 -3.66 7.93
N THR A 103 6.38 -4.96 8.06
CA THR A 103 7.34 -5.54 9.02
C THR A 103 8.59 -6.11 8.34
N ALA A 104 8.74 -5.85 7.04
CA ALA A 104 9.92 -6.25 6.30
C ALA A 104 11.15 -5.44 6.78
N PRO A 105 12.31 -6.09 6.91
CA PRO A 105 13.56 -5.41 7.24
C PRO A 105 14.08 -4.63 6.03
N TYR A 106 14.58 -3.43 6.27
CA TYR A 106 15.16 -2.57 5.25
C TYR A 106 16.55 -2.07 5.65
N LYS A 107 17.44 -1.99 4.68
CA LYS A 107 18.83 -1.50 4.82
C LYS A 107 18.95 0.02 4.95
N TYR A 108 17.84 0.73 5.12
CA TYR A 108 17.82 2.18 5.22
C TYR A 108 17.13 2.65 6.51
N LYS A 109 17.56 3.81 7.00
CA LYS A 109 16.90 4.53 8.09
C LYS A 109 15.74 5.38 7.56
N SER A 110 15.97 6.10 6.45
CA SER A 110 14.98 6.90 5.72
C SER A 110 14.84 6.38 4.30
N GLU A 111 13.62 6.28 3.80
CA GLU A 111 13.33 5.66 2.49
C GLU A 111 13.96 6.46 1.34
N PRO A 112 14.82 5.85 0.52
CA PRO A 112 15.57 6.54 -0.52
C PRO A 112 14.74 6.66 -1.82
N TYR A 113 13.63 7.39 -1.79
CA TYR A 113 12.70 7.54 -2.92
C TYR A 113 13.40 7.90 -4.24
N THR A 114 14.22 8.95 -4.24
CA THR A 114 14.90 9.38 -5.46
C THR A 114 15.74 8.26 -6.08
N LYS A 115 16.45 7.49 -5.24
CA LYS A 115 17.29 6.39 -5.73
C LYS A 115 16.47 5.29 -6.40
N VAL A 116 15.30 4.98 -5.86
CA VAL A 116 14.43 3.93 -6.42
C VAL A 116 13.75 4.42 -7.67
N TYR A 117 13.10 5.58 -7.62
CA TYR A 117 12.31 6.09 -8.75
C TYR A 117 13.14 6.59 -9.93
N SER A 118 14.41 6.93 -9.74
CA SER A 118 15.34 7.21 -10.83
C SER A 118 16.03 5.96 -11.40
N SER A 119 15.81 4.78 -10.79
CA SER A 119 16.37 3.53 -11.30
C SER A 119 15.68 3.12 -12.60
N PRO A 120 16.39 2.59 -13.59
CA PRO A 120 15.78 1.98 -14.76
C PRO A 120 15.05 0.67 -14.43
N ASP A 121 15.33 0.06 -13.28
CA ASP A 121 14.69 -1.15 -12.76
C ASP A 121 14.28 -0.91 -11.31
N TRP A 122 13.00 -0.59 -11.10
CA TRP A 122 12.44 -0.32 -9.77
C TRP A 122 12.36 -1.57 -8.92
N VAL A 123 12.07 -2.73 -9.54
CA VAL A 123 11.98 -4.02 -8.84
C VAL A 123 13.33 -4.38 -8.25
N GLN A 124 14.38 -4.35 -9.06
CA GLN A 124 15.75 -4.61 -8.61
C GLN A 124 16.16 -3.62 -7.50
N ALA A 125 15.85 -2.33 -7.69
CA ALA A 125 16.17 -1.30 -6.70
C ALA A 125 15.44 -1.52 -5.36
N ALA A 126 14.17 -1.95 -5.39
CA ALA A 126 13.39 -2.26 -4.20
C ALA A 126 13.94 -3.51 -3.48
N LEU A 127 14.21 -4.59 -4.21
CA LEU A 127 14.80 -5.82 -3.67
C LEU A 127 16.16 -5.56 -3.01
N ASP A 128 16.98 -4.70 -3.60
CA ASP A 128 18.29 -4.32 -3.07
C ASP A 128 18.21 -3.58 -1.72
N LEU A 129 17.06 -2.99 -1.41
CA LEU A 129 16.82 -2.31 -0.13
C LEU A 129 16.30 -3.25 0.96
N LEU A 130 15.73 -4.39 0.60
CA LEU A 130 15.24 -5.39 1.56
C LEU A 130 16.39 -6.11 2.25
N GLY A 131 16.17 -6.57 3.48
CA GLY A 131 17.11 -7.32 4.27
C GLY A 131 17.87 -6.45 5.27
N GLY A 132 19.04 -6.94 5.68
CA GLY A 132 19.92 -6.27 6.63
C GLY A 132 20.33 -7.16 7.81
N ARG A 133 21.32 -6.69 8.57
CA ARG A 133 21.96 -7.49 9.65
C ARG A 133 21.05 -7.77 10.84
N ALA A 134 20.02 -6.94 11.06
CA ALA A 134 19.10 -7.11 12.18
C ALA A 134 18.14 -8.30 12.00
N GLY A 135 18.03 -8.84 10.78
CA GLY A 135 17.05 -9.88 10.49
C GLY A 135 15.62 -9.35 10.43
N ILE A 136 14.64 -10.27 10.48
CA ILE A 136 13.22 -9.94 10.53
C ILE A 136 12.83 -9.78 12.01
N THR A 137 12.66 -8.53 12.44
CA THR A 137 12.33 -8.20 13.85
C THR A 137 10.83 -8.18 14.12
N GLY A 138 10.01 -8.09 13.07
CA GLY A 138 8.58 -7.86 13.18
C GLY A 138 8.21 -6.41 13.53
N GLU A 139 9.18 -5.51 13.64
CA GLU A 139 8.96 -4.11 13.91
C GLU A 139 8.29 -3.42 12.71
N PHE A 140 7.23 -2.63 13.00
CA PHE A 140 6.54 -1.87 11.97
C PHE A 140 7.41 -0.73 11.45
N LYS A 141 7.61 -0.71 10.14
CA LYS A 141 8.28 0.39 9.45
C LYS A 141 7.55 0.71 8.15
N TYR A 142 6.88 1.86 8.13
CA TYR A 142 6.17 2.30 6.93
C TYR A 142 7.12 2.38 5.73
N SER A 143 6.72 1.76 4.62
CA SER A 143 7.47 1.75 3.37
C SER A 143 6.53 1.84 2.18
N THR A 144 6.82 2.73 1.25
CA THR A 144 6.17 2.79 -0.06
C THR A 144 6.90 1.88 -1.06
N VAL A 145 8.23 1.83 -0.98
CA VAL A 145 9.06 0.99 -1.85
C VAL A 145 8.77 -0.50 -1.67
N GLY A 146 8.44 -0.94 -0.45
CA GLY A 146 8.16 -2.35 -0.17
C GLY A 146 6.80 -2.85 -0.70
N VAL A 147 5.93 -1.96 -1.16
CA VAL A 147 4.60 -2.31 -1.71
C VAL A 147 4.45 -1.95 -3.18
N GLN A 148 5.56 -1.76 -3.88
CA GLN A 148 5.63 -1.64 -5.33
C GLN A 148 5.90 -2.99 -5.97
#